data_51cae3c9591a0de0ee3fa71af0e451f3
#
_entry.id   51cae3c9591a0de0ee3fa71af0e451f3
#
_cell.length_a   1.000
_cell.length_b   1.000
_cell.length_c   1.000
_cell.angle_alpha   90.00
_cell.angle_beta   90.00
_cell.angle_gamma   90.00
#
_symmetry.space_group_name_H-M   'P 1'
#
loop_
_entity.id
_entity.type
_entity.pdbx_description
1 polymer ?
#
loop_
_entity_poly.entity_id
_entity_poly.type
_entity_poly.pdbx_seq_one_letter_code
_entity_poly.pdbx_strand_id
1 'polypeptide(L)'
;MKIKISKESVVYQGPAYEDSHWGEVQFPEIVRCADGALAIKTHVADDSWKEFGKNQDVWCISRDNGQSWERTDNSVVSQTGYLLPSGDRLYFPLVTGVTCKRSDVKEARIVTQKLPSDRVTKEEDGSWPYPVFMYRDIFLNANHIYDLETLPDEYAKKEWLAYRIAKGETEAVPEKVKIIHPHMSVRGVMGNGDMVMAPFSPYGRGFRFDKEGNIWLTSYTGAHLNPYNGGVDVCSAALLYKSTDNGHTFELSGYIPYIPNTTKHPNAYMCDGFSETALEFMDDGSMIVLLRATSVFLGAPEWNSMYYARSTDGGKTFSEPQEFDKCGVLPNLLKLDCGVTLAAYGRPGIYVRATSDPHGVDWEDPIEVMTGEDRSSLMNDPPKRPNFHQWAGSCCNVDLKPIGPNQAILAYSDFYYPDQSGKTNKKLKTILTRMITVE
;
A
#
# COMPACT_ATOMS: atom_id res chain seq x y z
N MET A 1 3.90 6.26 27.96
CA MET A 1 3.99 7.26 26.88
C MET A 1 2.59 7.83 26.65
N LYS A 2 2.46 9.12 26.34
CA LYS A 2 1.15 9.72 26.07
C LYS A 2 1.08 10.23 24.63
N ILE A 3 0.07 9.77 23.91
CA ILE A 3 -0.21 10.19 22.55
C ILE A 3 -1.42 11.12 22.55
N LYS A 4 -1.26 12.30 21.99
CA LYS A 4 -2.36 13.24 21.75
C LYS A 4 -2.68 13.30 20.27
N ILE A 5 -3.97 13.19 19.94
CA ILE A 5 -4.49 13.32 18.58
C ILE A 5 -5.36 14.58 18.53
N SER A 6 -5.05 15.48 17.58
CA SER A 6 -5.80 16.73 17.40
C SER A 6 -7.23 16.48 16.89
N LYS A 7 -8.02 17.54 16.85
CA LYS A 7 -9.21 17.56 16.01
C LYS A 7 -8.80 17.40 14.54
N GLU A 8 -9.74 16.92 13.71
CA GLU A 8 -9.55 16.81 12.28
C GLU A 8 -9.50 18.17 11.58
N SER A 9 -8.74 18.21 10.48
CA SER A 9 -8.75 19.28 9.49
C SER A 9 -9.23 18.71 8.16
N VAL A 10 -10.14 19.41 7.49
CA VAL A 10 -10.67 18.99 6.19
C VAL A 10 -9.68 19.35 5.09
N VAL A 11 -9.28 18.36 4.30
CA VAL A 11 -8.38 18.52 3.15
C VAL A 11 -9.19 18.70 1.86
N TYR A 12 -10.10 17.76 1.61
CA TYR A 12 -10.92 17.73 0.40
C TYR A 12 -12.27 17.08 0.70
N GLN A 13 -13.34 17.69 0.19
CA GLN A 13 -14.68 17.10 0.20
C GLN A 13 -15.12 16.77 -1.22
N GLY A 14 -15.48 15.53 -1.43
CA GLY A 14 -15.94 14.98 -2.68
C GLY A 14 -17.47 14.83 -2.74
N PRO A 15 -17.97 13.89 -3.57
CA PRO A 15 -19.40 13.63 -3.69
C PRO A 15 -19.98 13.01 -2.41
N ALA A 16 -21.30 13.02 -2.30
CA ALA A 16 -22.00 12.27 -1.29
C ALA A 16 -21.84 10.76 -1.54
N TYR A 17 -21.82 9.98 -0.46
CA TYR A 17 -21.64 8.53 -0.55
C TYR A 17 -22.71 7.86 -1.42
N GLU A 18 -23.97 8.29 -1.26
CA GLU A 18 -25.11 7.75 -2.02
C GLU A 18 -25.06 8.06 -3.52
N ASP A 19 -24.35 9.13 -3.89
CA ASP A 19 -24.23 9.62 -5.27
C ASP A 19 -22.91 9.16 -5.94
N SER A 20 -22.13 8.24 -5.32
CA SER A 20 -20.80 7.87 -5.75
C SER A 20 -20.54 6.37 -5.61
N HIS A 21 -19.49 5.88 -6.26
CA HIS A 21 -19.03 4.49 -6.08
C HIS A 21 -18.16 4.38 -4.83
N TRP A 22 -18.17 3.19 -4.23
CA TRP A 22 -17.20 2.86 -3.20
C TRP A 22 -15.78 2.96 -3.80
N GLY A 23 -14.83 3.43 -3.04
CA GLY A 23 -13.46 3.55 -3.51
C GLY A 23 -13.11 4.89 -4.17
N GLU A 24 -14.08 5.77 -4.41
CA GLU A 24 -13.80 7.17 -4.75
C GLU A 24 -13.37 7.97 -3.51
N VAL A 25 -12.49 8.95 -3.70
CA VAL A 25 -11.92 9.80 -2.64
C VAL A 25 -11.13 8.98 -1.62
N GLN A 26 -10.05 8.40 -2.10
CA GLN A 26 -9.20 7.47 -1.34
C GLN A 26 -7.71 7.69 -1.60
N PHE A 27 -6.88 6.83 -1.01
CA PHE A 27 -5.42 6.82 -1.16
C PHE A 27 -4.78 8.20 -0.93
N PRO A 28 -5.06 8.87 0.21
CA PRO A 28 -4.34 10.10 0.52
C PRO A 28 -2.85 9.81 0.62
N GLU A 29 -2.05 10.62 -0.05
CA GLU A 29 -0.59 10.54 0.01
C GLU A 29 -0.04 11.92 0.37
N ILE A 30 0.64 12.00 1.51
CA ILE A 30 1.23 13.23 2.03
C ILE A 30 2.64 13.36 1.49
N VAL A 31 2.97 14.48 0.90
CA VAL A 31 4.32 14.82 0.45
C VAL A 31 4.75 16.16 1.02
N ARG A 32 6.01 16.28 1.37
CA ARG A 32 6.61 17.57 1.72
C ARG A 32 7.22 18.18 0.47
N CYS A 33 6.73 19.34 0.09
CA CYS A 33 7.22 20.09 -1.07
C CYS A 33 8.62 20.67 -0.80
N ALA A 34 9.29 21.10 -1.87
CA ALA A 34 10.63 21.69 -1.78
C ALA A 34 10.67 22.99 -0.96
N ASP A 35 9.59 23.77 -0.96
CA ASP A 35 9.41 25.00 -0.17
C ASP A 35 9.01 24.73 1.30
N GLY A 36 8.92 23.47 1.69
CA GLY A 36 8.54 23.05 3.03
C GLY A 36 7.03 22.89 3.26
N ALA A 37 6.18 23.29 2.32
CA ALA A 37 4.74 23.07 2.41
C ALA A 37 4.41 21.57 2.42
N LEU A 38 3.24 21.23 2.95
CA LEU A 38 2.69 19.89 2.83
C LEU A 38 1.70 19.86 1.65
N ALA A 39 1.76 18.83 0.83
CA ALA A 39 0.74 18.58 -0.17
C ALA A 39 0.12 17.20 0.07
N ILE A 40 -1.16 17.07 -0.25
CA ILE A 40 -1.86 15.78 -0.25
C ILE A 40 -2.43 15.54 -1.64
N LYS A 41 -2.04 14.39 -2.19
CA LYS A 41 -2.66 13.80 -3.35
C LYS A 41 -3.80 12.89 -2.90
N THR A 42 -4.93 12.98 -3.56
CA THR A 42 -6.10 12.15 -3.31
C THR A 42 -6.63 11.60 -4.63
N HIS A 43 -6.76 10.30 -4.71
CA HIS A 43 -7.41 9.66 -5.85
C HIS A 43 -8.93 9.83 -5.75
N VAL A 44 -9.56 10.37 -6.79
CA VAL A 44 -10.99 10.71 -6.77
C VAL A 44 -11.84 9.86 -7.73
N ALA A 45 -11.23 8.97 -8.50
CA ALA A 45 -11.92 8.02 -9.35
C ALA A 45 -12.23 6.71 -8.61
N ASP A 46 -13.06 5.88 -9.22
CA ASP A 46 -13.35 4.55 -8.74
C ASP A 46 -12.07 3.69 -8.68
N ASP A 47 -11.96 2.87 -7.63
CA ASP A 47 -10.87 1.89 -7.49
C ASP A 47 -11.10 0.71 -8.42
N SER A 48 -10.89 0.94 -9.69
CA SER A 48 -11.04 -0.08 -10.72
C SER A 48 -9.91 -0.04 -11.74
N TRP A 49 -9.59 -1.19 -12.33
CA TRP A 49 -8.58 -1.30 -13.38
C TRP A 49 -8.85 -0.40 -14.60
N LYS A 50 -10.11 -0.04 -14.83
CA LYS A 50 -10.50 0.85 -15.94
C LYS A 50 -10.09 2.30 -15.69
N GLU A 51 -9.95 2.66 -14.43
CA GLU A 51 -9.64 4.02 -13.98
C GLU A 51 -8.16 4.19 -13.61
N PHE A 52 -7.44 3.09 -13.36
CA PHE A 52 -6.01 3.15 -13.10
C PHE A 52 -5.23 3.76 -14.28
N GLY A 53 -4.39 4.74 -13.98
CA GLY A 53 -3.59 5.45 -14.98
C GLY A 53 -4.30 6.61 -15.67
N LYS A 54 -5.60 6.81 -15.43
CA LYS A 54 -6.27 8.07 -15.75
C LYS A 54 -5.94 9.05 -14.64
N ASN A 55 -5.23 10.10 -14.96
CA ASN A 55 -4.76 11.10 -13.98
C ASN A 55 -5.95 11.87 -13.37
N GLN A 56 -6.61 11.26 -12.39
CA GLN A 56 -7.82 11.77 -11.71
C GLN A 56 -7.49 12.03 -10.22
N ASP A 57 -6.37 12.67 -9.98
CA ASP A 57 -5.96 13.03 -8.65
C ASP A 57 -6.32 14.48 -8.35
N VAL A 58 -6.77 14.75 -7.14
CA VAL A 58 -6.93 16.10 -6.58
C VAL A 58 -5.76 16.36 -5.65
N TRP A 59 -5.19 17.54 -5.79
CA TRP A 59 -4.11 18.02 -4.96
C TRP A 59 -4.57 19.17 -4.06
N CYS A 60 -4.22 19.08 -2.78
CA CYS A 60 -4.40 20.13 -1.80
C CYS A 60 -3.07 20.46 -1.13
N ILE A 61 -2.84 21.71 -0.78
CA ILE A 61 -1.62 22.21 -0.17
C ILE A 61 -1.91 22.89 1.17
N SER A 62 -1.00 22.70 2.12
CA SER A 62 -0.99 23.37 3.42
C SER A 62 0.34 24.07 3.62
N ARG A 63 0.31 25.33 4.06
CA ARG A 63 1.48 26.12 4.40
C ARG A 63 1.64 26.37 5.91
N ASP A 64 0.75 25.78 6.70
CA ASP A 64 0.66 25.92 8.15
C ASP A 64 0.76 24.57 8.88
N ASN A 65 1.55 23.62 8.31
CA ASN A 65 1.76 22.28 8.84
C ASN A 65 0.47 21.46 9.00
N GLY A 66 -0.48 21.58 8.07
CA GLY A 66 -1.68 20.75 8.04
C GLY A 66 -2.85 21.27 8.85
N GLN A 67 -2.81 22.52 9.35
CA GLN A 67 -3.92 23.11 10.07
C GLN A 67 -5.04 23.55 9.11
N SER A 68 -4.68 24.06 7.92
CA SER A 68 -5.61 24.40 6.87
C SER A 68 -5.10 23.92 5.51
N TRP A 69 -6.04 23.73 4.58
CA TRP A 69 -5.76 23.17 3.26
C TRP A 69 -6.49 23.97 2.18
N GLU A 70 -5.84 24.17 1.06
CA GLU A 70 -6.42 24.75 -0.14
C GLU A 70 -6.19 23.86 -1.34
N ARG A 71 -7.15 23.80 -2.25
CA ARG A 71 -6.99 23.06 -3.51
C ARG A 71 -5.94 23.76 -4.38
N THR A 72 -5.06 22.97 -4.97
CA THR A 72 -4.05 23.46 -5.91
C THR A 72 -4.15 22.72 -7.24
N ASP A 73 -3.51 23.26 -8.26
CA ASP A 73 -3.37 22.58 -9.53
C ASP A 73 -2.24 21.54 -9.49
N ASN A 74 -2.04 20.83 -10.59
CA ASN A 74 -1.01 19.79 -10.69
C ASN A 74 0.42 20.34 -10.75
N SER A 75 0.64 21.65 -10.68
CA SER A 75 1.99 22.25 -10.67
C SER A 75 2.82 21.80 -9.46
N VAL A 76 2.14 21.41 -8.39
CA VAL A 76 2.78 20.83 -7.18
C VAL A 76 3.41 19.48 -7.47
N VAL A 77 2.96 18.74 -8.48
CA VAL A 77 3.48 17.41 -8.86
C VAL A 77 4.97 17.46 -9.18
N SER A 78 5.43 18.53 -9.81
CA SER A 78 6.86 18.73 -10.12
C SER A 78 7.75 18.91 -8.87
N GLN A 79 7.12 19.13 -7.70
CA GLN A 79 7.82 19.32 -6.42
C GLN A 79 7.69 18.11 -5.49
N THR A 80 7.03 17.04 -5.95
CA THR A 80 6.76 15.86 -5.15
C THR A 80 7.86 14.81 -5.30
N GLY A 81 7.76 13.75 -4.52
CA GLY A 81 8.70 12.66 -4.50
C GLY A 81 9.43 12.58 -3.16
N TYR A 82 10.09 11.46 -2.96
CA TYR A 82 10.88 11.22 -1.75
C TYR A 82 12.18 12.00 -1.81
N LEU A 83 12.41 12.84 -0.82
CA LEU A 83 13.68 13.54 -0.67
C LEU A 83 14.76 12.52 -0.29
N LEU A 84 15.78 12.40 -1.15
CA LEU A 84 16.92 11.52 -0.93
C LEU A 84 18.00 12.21 -0.08
N PRO A 85 18.89 11.45 0.56
CA PRO A 85 20.04 12.02 1.30
C PRO A 85 20.94 12.91 0.45
N SER A 86 21.00 12.68 -0.87
CA SER A 86 21.71 13.56 -1.83
C SER A 86 21.09 14.96 -1.96
N GLY A 87 19.82 15.08 -1.60
CA GLY A 87 19.01 16.28 -1.84
C GLY A 87 18.17 16.20 -3.11
N ASP A 88 18.31 15.16 -3.94
CA ASP A 88 17.43 14.88 -5.06
C ASP A 88 16.05 14.44 -4.56
N ARG A 89 15.06 14.47 -5.44
CA ARG A 89 13.75 13.85 -5.20
C ARG A 89 13.52 12.75 -6.21
N LEU A 90 12.96 11.63 -5.77
CA LEU A 90 12.66 10.48 -6.60
C LEU A 90 11.18 10.10 -6.45
N TYR A 91 10.50 9.93 -7.58
CA TYR A 91 9.10 9.54 -7.63
C TYR A 91 8.91 8.35 -8.57
N PHE A 92 8.17 7.35 -8.11
CA PHE A 92 7.75 6.22 -8.93
C PHE A 92 6.27 6.38 -9.30
N PRO A 93 5.93 6.54 -10.59
CA PRO A 93 4.54 6.52 -11.02
C PRO A 93 3.96 5.12 -10.84
N LEU A 94 2.65 5.04 -10.69
CA LEU A 94 1.95 3.76 -10.68
C LEU A 94 2.15 3.05 -12.03
N VAL A 95 2.71 1.86 -11.96
CA VAL A 95 2.85 0.82 -13.00
C VAL A 95 3.09 1.30 -14.43
N THR A 96 4.30 1.13 -14.88
CA THR A 96 4.60 1.11 -16.32
C THR A 96 4.67 -0.34 -16.80
N GLY A 97 3.62 -0.78 -17.47
CA GLY A 97 3.60 -2.08 -18.14
C GLY A 97 3.91 -1.96 -19.62
N VAL A 98 4.30 -3.06 -20.21
CA VAL A 98 4.43 -3.20 -21.68
C VAL A 98 3.22 -3.98 -22.17
N THR A 99 2.47 -3.42 -23.13
CA THR A 99 1.34 -4.10 -23.73
C THR A 99 1.82 -5.11 -24.77
N CYS A 100 1.33 -6.34 -24.68
CA CYS A 100 1.60 -7.40 -25.66
C CYS A 100 0.37 -8.25 -25.90
N LYS A 101 0.36 -9.02 -27.00
CA LYS A 101 -0.64 -10.05 -27.21
C LYS A 101 -0.18 -11.35 -26.57
N ARG A 102 -1.11 -12.14 -26.08
CA ARG A 102 -0.81 -13.45 -25.49
C ARG A 102 -0.09 -14.38 -26.49
N SER A 103 -0.38 -14.24 -27.78
CA SER A 103 0.30 -15.00 -28.84
C SER A 103 1.80 -14.73 -28.91
N ASP A 104 2.23 -13.53 -28.53
CA ASP A 104 3.60 -13.07 -28.65
C ASP A 104 4.50 -13.65 -27.55
N VAL A 105 3.89 -14.15 -26.47
CA VAL A 105 4.58 -14.72 -25.30
C VAL A 105 4.19 -16.18 -25.04
N LYS A 106 3.70 -16.87 -26.06
CA LYS A 106 3.19 -18.25 -25.94
C LYS A 106 4.24 -19.28 -25.47
N GLU A 107 5.50 -19.02 -25.77
CA GLU A 107 6.61 -19.90 -25.39
C GLU A 107 7.22 -19.57 -24.01
N ALA A 108 6.76 -18.49 -23.38
CA ALA A 108 7.22 -18.15 -22.06
C ALA A 108 6.66 -19.09 -21.00
N ARG A 109 7.43 -19.31 -19.95
CA ARG A 109 6.99 -20.12 -18.80
C ARG A 109 5.85 -19.40 -18.08
N ILE A 110 4.71 -20.05 -18.03
CA ILE A 110 3.50 -19.55 -17.35
C ILE A 110 3.35 -20.28 -16.02
N VAL A 111 3.16 -19.50 -14.98
CA VAL A 111 2.71 -19.99 -13.69
C VAL A 111 1.24 -19.58 -13.55
N THR A 112 0.37 -20.57 -13.59
CA THR A 112 -1.05 -20.32 -13.35
C THR A 112 -1.34 -20.47 -11.86
N GLN A 113 -1.79 -19.39 -11.23
CA GLN A 113 -2.29 -19.47 -9.87
C GLN A 113 -3.60 -20.25 -9.86
N LYS A 114 -3.69 -21.32 -9.07
CA LYS A 114 -4.98 -21.88 -8.68
C LYS A 114 -5.62 -20.94 -7.70
N LEU A 115 -6.65 -20.25 -8.16
CA LEU A 115 -7.38 -19.33 -7.31
C LEU A 115 -8.07 -20.07 -6.16
N PRO A 116 -8.20 -19.43 -5.01
CA PRO A 116 -9.15 -19.85 -3.99
C PRO A 116 -10.58 -19.99 -4.52
N SER A 117 -10.95 -19.22 -5.57
CA SER A 117 -12.24 -19.36 -6.27
C SER A 117 -12.50 -20.75 -6.82
N ASP A 118 -11.48 -21.55 -7.15
CA ASP A 118 -11.68 -22.95 -7.56
C ASP A 118 -12.20 -23.84 -6.41
N ARG A 119 -12.20 -23.32 -5.22
CA ARG A 119 -12.63 -23.99 -3.99
C ARG A 119 -13.95 -23.46 -3.45
N VAL A 120 -14.50 -22.43 -4.09
CA VAL A 120 -15.75 -21.80 -3.68
C VAL A 120 -16.86 -22.22 -4.64
N THR A 121 -17.94 -22.75 -4.09
CA THR A 121 -19.15 -23.07 -4.82
C THR A 121 -19.94 -21.79 -5.09
N LYS A 122 -20.63 -21.75 -6.22
CA LYS A 122 -21.61 -20.71 -6.50
C LYS A 122 -22.73 -20.74 -5.46
N GLU A 123 -23.32 -19.56 -5.19
CA GLU A 123 -24.56 -19.45 -4.44
C GLU A 123 -25.72 -20.11 -5.21
N GLU A 124 -26.84 -20.38 -4.51
CA GLU A 124 -28.01 -21.05 -5.12
C GLU A 124 -28.60 -20.28 -6.31
N ASP A 125 -28.45 -18.95 -6.35
CA ASP A 125 -28.89 -18.10 -7.46
C ASP A 125 -27.90 -18.09 -8.64
N GLY A 126 -26.82 -18.88 -8.57
CA GLY A 126 -25.78 -18.96 -9.58
C GLY A 126 -24.74 -17.85 -9.52
N SER A 127 -24.85 -16.92 -8.59
CA SER A 127 -23.85 -15.90 -8.36
C SER A 127 -22.60 -16.46 -7.65
N TRP A 128 -21.52 -15.70 -7.69
CA TRP A 128 -20.36 -16.01 -6.89
C TRP A 128 -20.47 -15.33 -5.54
N PRO A 129 -20.12 -16.01 -4.43
CA PRO A 129 -20.11 -15.38 -3.13
C PRO A 129 -19.14 -14.21 -3.13
N TYR A 130 -19.53 -13.17 -2.44
CA TYR A 130 -18.68 -12.02 -2.21
C TYR A 130 -17.46 -12.43 -1.34
N PRO A 131 -16.24 -11.99 -1.60
CA PRO A 131 -15.76 -11.02 -2.60
C PRO A 131 -15.25 -11.65 -3.91
N VAL A 132 -15.37 -12.96 -4.09
CA VAL A 132 -14.96 -13.67 -5.30
C VAL A 132 -15.52 -13.00 -6.55
N PHE A 133 -16.75 -12.48 -6.44
CA PHE A 133 -17.39 -11.70 -7.49
C PHE A 133 -16.58 -10.47 -7.90
N MET A 134 -16.05 -9.69 -6.96
CA MET A 134 -15.37 -8.44 -7.25
C MET A 134 -13.98 -8.67 -7.87
N TYR A 135 -13.29 -9.71 -7.42
CA TYR A 135 -11.95 -10.04 -7.90
C TYR A 135 -11.93 -11.07 -9.04
N ARG A 136 -13.06 -11.68 -9.34
CA ARG A 136 -13.14 -12.75 -10.34
C ARG A 136 -12.56 -12.34 -11.69
N ASP A 137 -12.94 -11.18 -12.22
CA ASP A 137 -12.47 -10.72 -13.52
C ASP A 137 -10.99 -10.34 -13.48
N ILE A 138 -10.52 -9.83 -12.36
CA ILE A 138 -9.10 -9.53 -12.14
C ILE A 138 -8.32 -10.85 -12.04
N PHE A 139 -8.78 -11.81 -11.24
CA PHE A 139 -8.05 -13.04 -10.95
C PHE A 139 -8.20 -14.10 -12.07
N LEU A 140 -9.34 -14.25 -12.67
CA LEU A 140 -9.54 -15.22 -13.77
C LEU A 140 -8.86 -14.78 -15.07
N ASN A 141 -8.69 -13.49 -15.29
CA ASN A 141 -8.07 -12.95 -16.49
C ASN A 141 -6.61 -12.51 -16.31
N ALA A 142 -6.13 -12.39 -15.06
CA ALA A 142 -4.83 -11.80 -14.73
C ALA A 142 -3.79 -12.78 -14.18
N ASN A 143 -4.03 -14.08 -14.27
CA ASN A 143 -3.26 -15.09 -13.53
C ASN A 143 -2.13 -15.74 -14.30
N HIS A 144 -1.60 -15.05 -15.27
CA HIS A 144 -0.40 -15.51 -15.93
C HIS A 144 0.81 -14.80 -15.37
N ILE A 145 1.72 -15.58 -14.80
CA ILE A 145 3.02 -15.11 -14.37
C ILE A 145 4.04 -15.71 -15.31
N TYR A 146 4.86 -14.85 -15.83
CA TYR A 146 5.90 -15.21 -16.78
C TYR A 146 7.24 -15.11 -16.11
N ASP A 147 8.07 -16.12 -16.30
CA ASP A 147 9.48 -16.04 -15.98
C ASP A 147 10.14 -15.03 -16.92
N LEU A 148 10.71 -13.96 -16.36
CA LEU A 148 11.27 -12.86 -17.15
C LEU A 148 12.37 -13.35 -18.11
N GLU A 149 13.16 -14.36 -17.70
CA GLU A 149 14.24 -14.91 -18.51
C GLU A 149 13.75 -15.66 -19.76
N THR A 150 12.46 -16.02 -19.79
CA THR A 150 11.84 -16.73 -20.93
C THR A 150 11.02 -15.81 -21.85
N LEU A 151 10.92 -14.52 -21.49
CA LEU A 151 10.22 -13.54 -22.31
C LEU A 151 11.09 -13.05 -23.46
N PRO A 152 10.48 -12.71 -24.61
CA PRO A 152 11.17 -11.93 -25.64
C PRO A 152 11.74 -10.62 -25.08
N ASP A 153 12.91 -10.19 -25.57
CA ASP A 153 13.66 -9.01 -25.07
C ASP A 153 12.81 -7.74 -25.01
N GLU A 154 11.87 -7.58 -25.91
CA GLU A 154 10.97 -6.42 -25.94
C GLU A 154 10.03 -6.36 -24.74
N TYR A 155 9.74 -7.49 -24.09
CA TYR A 155 8.88 -7.62 -22.90
C TYR A 155 9.67 -7.87 -21.62
N ALA A 156 10.93 -8.32 -21.74
CA ALA A 156 11.81 -8.66 -20.61
C ALA A 156 12.41 -7.42 -19.94
N LYS A 157 11.58 -6.49 -19.45
CA LYS A 157 12.08 -5.25 -18.83
C LYS A 157 12.43 -5.45 -17.36
N LYS A 158 13.69 -5.23 -17.01
CA LYS A 158 14.21 -5.23 -15.62
C LYS A 158 14.43 -3.79 -15.12
N GLU A 159 13.45 -2.93 -15.38
CA GLU A 159 13.54 -1.50 -15.10
C GLU A 159 12.20 -0.98 -14.57
N TRP A 160 12.27 -0.08 -13.60
CA TRP A 160 11.15 0.77 -13.24
C TRP A 160 11.30 2.14 -13.90
N LEU A 161 10.19 2.72 -14.32
CA LEU A 161 10.17 4.15 -14.63
C LEU A 161 10.13 4.93 -13.33
N ALA A 162 10.99 5.91 -13.21
CA ALA A 162 10.97 6.91 -12.15
C ALA A 162 11.04 8.31 -12.75
N TYR A 163 10.74 9.30 -11.94
CA TYR A 163 11.01 10.69 -12.23
C TYR A 163 11.94 11.23 -11.15
N ARG A 164 13.03 11.84 -11.57
CA ARG A 164 14.00 12.46 -10.67
C ARG A 164 13.97 13.98 -10.82
N ILE A 165 13.98 14.66 -9.68
CA ILE A 165 14.23 16.11 -9.60
C ILE A 165 15.58 16.26 -8.92
N ALA A 166 16.57 16.76 -9.63
CA ALA A 166 17.90 16.98 -9.07
C ALA A 166 17.87 18.10 -8.02
N LYS A 167 18.78 18.03 -7.07
CA LYS A 167 18.89 19.03 -6.00
C LYS A 167 19.02 20.45 -6.59
N GLY A 168 18.09 21.31 -6.19
CA GLY A 168 18.04 22.71 -6.67
C GLY A 168 17.30 22.91 -7.98
N GLU A 169 16.87 21.83 -8.65
CA GLU A 169 16.06 21.89 -9.86
C GLU A 169 14.57 21.81 -9.52
N THR A 170 13.74 22.14 -10.50
CA THR A 170 12.28 22.08 -10.38
C THR A 170 11.64 21.17 -11.43
N GLU A 171 12.40 20.73 -12.41
CA GLU A 171 11.92 19.88 -13.51
C GLU A 171 12.15 18.41 -13.17
N ALA A 172 11.11 17.62 -13.35
CA ALA A 172 11.16 16.17 -13.18
C ALA A 172 11.61 15.51 -14.48
N VAL A 173 12.73 14.81 -14.45
CA VAL A 173 13.29 14.10 -15.60
C VAL A 173 12.96 12.62 -15.49
N PRO A 174 12.40 11.99 -16.55
CA PRO A 174 12.17 10.55 -16.56
C PRO A 174 13.48 9.77 -16.53
N GLU A 175 13.51 8.73 -15.73
CA GLU A 175 14.66 7.87 -15.50
C GLU A 175 14.27 6.41 -15.50
N LYS A 176 15.09 5.55 -16.07
CA LYS A 176 14.96 4.10 -15.97
C LYS A 176 15.81 3.61 -14.80
N VAL A 177 15.14 3.11 -13.79
CA VAL A 177 15.77 2.56 -12.58
C VAL A 177 15.96 1.08 -12.77
N LYS A 178 17.21 0.62 -12.70
CA LYS A 178 17.54 -0.79 -12.87
C LYS A 178 17.08 -1.62 -11.67
N ILE A 179 16.55 -2.82 -11.94
CA ILE A 179 16.16 -3.79 -10.92
C ILE A 179 17.11 -4.99 -11.02
N ILE A 180 17.68 -5.40 -9.89
CA ILE A 180 18.45 -6.63 -9.74
C ILE A 180 17.63 -7.56 -8.84
N HIS A 181 17.07 -8.60 -9.45
CA HIS A 181 16.20 -9.55 -8.77
C HIS A 181 16.40 -10.94 -9.42
N PRO A 182 17.02 -11.88 -8.69
CA PRO A 182 17.15 -13.25 -9.18
C PRO A 182 15.79 -13.90 -9.43
N HIS A 183 15.67 -14.69 -10.49
CA HIS A 183 14.43 -15.38 -10.84
C HIS A 183 13.20 -14.45 -10.89
N MET A 184 13.39 -13.25 -11.43
CA MET A 184 12.31 -12.28 -11.53
C MET A 184 11.16 -12.80 -12.39
N SER A 185 9.95 -12.67 -11.91
CA SER A 185 8.75 -12.91 -12.68
C SER A 185 7.98 -11.62 -12.92
N VAL A 186 7.21 -11.59 -13.99
CA VAL A 186 6.33 -10.48 -14.31
C VAL A 186 4.89 -10.96 -14.40
N ARG A 187 3.99 -10.09 -14.00
CA ARG A 187 2.57 -10.37 -14.03
C ARG A 187 1.97 -9.90 -15.34
N GLY A 188 1.27 -10.80 -16.03
CA GLY A 188 0.44 -10.46 -17.17
C GLY A 188 -0.98 -10.17 -16.74
N VAL A 189 -1.45 -8.94 -16.96
CA VAL A 189 -2.82 -8.53 -16.67
C VAL A 189 -3.59 -8.40 -17.98
N MET A 190 -4.68 -9.14 -18.11
CA MET A 190 -5.53 -9.08 -19.30
C MET A 190 -6.49 -7.90 -19.20
N GLY A 191 -6.48 -7.05 -20.23
CA GLY A 191 -7.44 -5.96 -20.40
C GLY A 191 -7.83 -5.84 -21.87
N ASN A 192 -9.13 -5.87 -22.20
CA ASN A 192 -9.66 -5.69 -23.56
C ASN A 192 -9.01 -6.57 -24.66
N GLY A 193 -8.55 -7.78 -24.31
CA GLY A 193 -7.88 -8.70 -25.24
C GLY A 193 -6.36 -8.51 -25.34
N ASP A 194 -5.81 -7.43 -24.83
CA ASP A 194 -4.38 -7.21 -24.71
C ASP A 194 -3.90 -7.52 -23.29
N MET A 195 -2.66 -7.95 -23.20
CA MET A 195 -2.01 -8.25 -21.93
C MET A 195 -0.99 -7.16 -21.59
N VAL A 196 -1.02 -6.69 -20.36
CA VAL A 196 -0.01 -5.75 -19.84
C VAL A 196 0.97 -6.52 -18.98
N MET A 197 2.24 -6.49 -19.36
CA MET A 197 3.34 -7.10 -18.64
C MET A 197 4.03 -6.03 -17.80
N ALA A 198 4.11 -6.23 -16.49
CA ALA A 198 4.79 -5.28 -15.62
C ALA A 198 5.59 -6.02 -14.54
N PRO A 199 6.81 -5.57 -14.24
CA PRO A 199 7.51 -6.00 -13.04
C PRO A 199 6.73 -5.55 -11.79
N PHE A 200 7.01 -6.16 -10.64
CA PHE A 200 6.41 -5.73 -9.39
C PHE A 200 6.79 -4.28 -9.10
N SER A 201 5.79 -3.44 -8.90
CA SER A 201 6.00 -2.00 -8.69
C SER A 201 6.53 -1.69 -7.29
N PRO A 202 7.37 -0.67 -7.14
CA PRO A 202 7.72 -0.16 -5.82
C PRO A 202 6.46 0.28 -5.07
N TYR A 203 6.46 0.03 -3.78
CA TYR A 203 5.39 0.47 -2.90
C TYR A 203 5.89 1.63 -2.03
N GLY A 204 5.52 2.87 -2.40
CA GLY A 204 6.13 4.08 -1.86
C GLY A 204 6.02 4.30 -0.34
N ARG A 205 5.08 3.64 0.32
CA ARG A 205 4.89 3.79 1.77
C ARG A 205 5.96 3.11 2.60
N GLY A 206 6.73 2.21 2.00
CA GLY A 206 7.88 1.56 2.61
C GLY A 206 9.23 2.22 2.30
N PHE A 207 9.23 3.44 1.74
CA PHE A 207 10.48 4.12 1.37
C PHE A 207 11.17 4.70 2.61
N ARG A 208 12.37 4.19 2.93
CA ARG A 208 13.14 4.55 4.13
C ARG A 208 14.64 4.63 3.82
N PHE A 209 15.37 5.23 4.74
CA PHE A 209 16.82 5.35 4.66
C PHE A 209 17.47 4.65 5.86
N ASP A 210 18.47 3.83 5.60
CA ASP A 210 19.30 3.30 6.68
C ASP A 210 20.33 4.35 7.16
N LYS A 211 21.08 4.01 8.21
CA LYS A 211 22.07 4.93 8.80
C LYS A 211 23.23 5.29 7.86
N GLU A 212 23.47 4.47 6.85
CA GLU A 212 24.44 4.72 5.79
C GLU A 212 23.89 5.62 4.66
N GLY A 213 22.59 5.96 4.71
CA GLY A 213 21.90 6.73 3.70
C GLY A 213 21.47 5.91 2.47
N ASN A 214 21.54 4.58 2.53
CA ASN A 214 21.00 3.74 1.47
C ASN A 214 19.47 3.81 1.48
N ILE A 215 18.90 3.69 0.29
CA ILE A 215 17.47 3.78 0.09
C ILE A 215 16.86 2.38 0.17
N TRP A 216 15.81 2.25 0.96
CA TRP A 216 15.02 1.03 1.06
C TRP A 216 13.59 1.27 0.64
N LEU A 217 13.03 0.35 -0.11
CA LEU A 217 11.61 0.35 -0.46
C LEU A 217 11.05 -1.06 -0.39
N THR A 218 9.74 -1.13 -0.26
CA THR A 218 9.00 -2.38 -0.30
C THR A 218 8.26 -2.53 -1.61
N SER A 219 7.98 -3.78 -1.94
CA SER A 219 7.05 -4.18 -2.97
C SER A 219 6.36 -5.45 -2.51
N TYR A 220 5.36 -5.90 -3.25
CA TYR A 220 4.73 -7.18 -3.02
C TYR A 220 4.37 -7.84 -4.35
N THR A 221 4.20 -9.14 -4.29
CA THR A 221 3.93 -9.97 -5.47
C THR A 221 2.43 -10.34 -5.56
N GLY A 222 2.10 -11.14 -6.50
CA GLY A 222 1.03 -12.14 -6.43
C GLY A 222 1.69 -13.50 -6.37
N ALA A 223 1.20 -14.50 -7.09
CA ALA A 223 1.98 -15.69 -7.38
C ALA A 223 3.23 -15.28 -8.17
N HIS A 224 4.36 -15.90 -7.91
CA HIS A 224 5.66 -15.47 -8.43
C HIS A 224 6.68 -16.62 -8.44
N LEU A 225 7.83 -16.39 -9.05
CA LEU A 225 8.99 -17.23 -8.87
C LEU A 225 9.72 -16.84 -7.59
N ASN A 226 10.03 -17.83 -6.76
CA ASN A 226 10.82 -17.63 -5.56
C ASN A 226 12.21 -17.08 -5.93
N PRO A 227 12.62 -15.93 -5.39
CA PRO A 227 13.85 -15.28 -5.83
C PRO A 227 15.12 -16.04 -5.46
N TYR A 228 15.05 -17.02 -4.54
CA TYR A 228 16.22 -17.77 -4.09
C TYR A 228 16.41 -19.12 -4.80
N ASN A 229 15.31 -19.75 -5.23
CA ASN A 229 15.39 -21.10 -5.80
C ASN A 229 14.69 -21.25 -7.16
N GLY A 230 14.02 -20.20 -7.65
CA GLY A 230 13.28 -20.23 -8.92
C GLY A 230 12.05 -21.13 -8.91
N GLY A 231 11.67 -21.67 -7.76
CA GLY A 231 10.42 -22.41 -7.57
C GLY A 231 9.20 -21.49 -7.68
N VAL A 232 8.02 -22.09 -7.78
CA VAL A 232 6.77 -21.35 -7.88
C VAL A 232 6.17 -21.17 -6.50
N ASP A 233 6.01 -19.92 -6.08
CA ASP A 233 5.26 -19.54 -4.89
C ASP A 233 3.89 -18.97 -5.33
N VAL A 234 2.83 -19.60 -4.83
CA VAL A 234 1.44 -19.26 -5.22
C VAL A 234 0.85 -18.15 -4.35
N CYS A 235 1.42 -17.90 -3.18
CA CYS A 235 1.01 -16.82 -2.30
C CYS A 235 1.86 -15.57 -2.56
N SER A 236 1.24 -14.41 -2.38
CA SER A 236 1.94 -13.14 -2.40
C SER A 236 2.97 -13.03 -1.27
N ALA A 237 4.10 -12.44 -1.56
CA ALA A 237 5.19 -12.21 -0.62
C ALA A 237 5.58 -10.75 -0.58
N ALA A 238 6.17 -10.31 0.53
CA ALA A 238 6.79 -9.01 0.62
C ALA A 238 8.23 -9.06 0.09
N LEU A 239 8.57 -8.08 -0.73
CA LEU A 239 9.89 -7.87 -1.30
C LEU A 239 10.48 -6.59 -0.73
N LEU A 240 11.74 -6.62 -0.35
CA LEU A 240 12.48 -5.46 0.12
C LEU A 240 13.65 -5.22 -0.82
N TYR A 241 13.73 -4.04 -1.35
CA TYR A 241 14.79 -3.62 -2.25
C TYR A 241 15.64 -2.55 -1.61
N LYS A 242 16.94 -2.61 -1.88
CA LYS A 242 17.95 -1.66 -1.42
C LYS A 242 18.64 -1.01 -2.60
N SER A 243 18.88 0.29 -2.49
CA SER A 243 19.76 1.04 -3.40
C SER A 243 20.91 1.66 -2.62
N THR A 244 22.12 1.50 -3.12
CA THR A 244 23.36 2.11 -2.60
C THR A 244 23.92 3.18 -3.53
N ASP A 245 23.22 3.48 -4.61
CA ASP A 245 23.64 4.39 -5.69
C ASP A 245 22.64 5.52 -5.92
N ASN A 246 22.07 6.04 -4.84
CA ASN A 246 21.11 7.15 -4.87
C ASN A 246 19.83 6.85 -5.70
N GLY A 247 19.39 5.58 -5.74
CA GLY A 247 18.15 5.17 -6.37
C GLY A 247 18.24 4.91 -7.88
N HIS A 248 19.44 4.79 -8.46
CA HIS A 248 19.59 4.41 -9.87
C HIS A 248 19.45 2.90 -10.08
N THR A 249 19.83 2.12 -9.06
CA THR A 249 19.69 0.67 -9.07
C THR A 249 19.06 0.22 -7.74
N PHE A 250 18.09 -0.67 -7.82
CA PHE A 250 17.55 -1.37 -6.65
C PHE A 250 17.81 -2.87 -6.75
N GLU A 251 18.38 -3.43 -5.71
CA GLU A 251 18.65 -4.85 -5.59
C GLU A 251 17.74 -5.48 -4.55
N LEU A 252 17.19 -6.65 -4.85
CA LEU A 252 16.42 -7.42 -3.88
C LEU A 252 17.32 -7.81 -2.72
N SER A 253 17.02 -7.30 -1.54
CA SER A 253 17.78 -7.53 -0.30
C SER A 253 17.02 -8.37 0.72
N GLY A 254 15.69 -8.38 0.67
CA GLY A 254 14.87 -9.13 1.60
C GLY A 254 13.63 -9.72 0.96
N TYR A 255 13.22 -10.87 1.47
CA TYR A 255 12.06 -11.62 1.01
C TYR A 255 11.33 -12.23 2.20
N ILE A 256 10.04 -11.95 2.32
CA ILE A 256 9.20 -12.48 3.38
C ILE A 256 8.04 -13.23 2.72
N PRO A 257 8.13 -14.58 2.61
CA PRO A 257 7.06 -15.39 2.05
C PRO A 257 5.88 -15.49 3.02
N TYR A 258 4.68 -15.60 2.48
CA TYR A 258 3.53 -16.01 3.27
C TYR A 258 3.49 -17.54 3.32
N ILE A 259 3.57 -18.08 4.55
CA ILE A 259 3.46 -19.51 4.80
C ILE A 259 2.15 -19.77 5.56
N PRO A 260 1.16 -20.43 4.94
CA PRO A 260 -0.11 -20.69 5.60
C PRO A 260 0.07 -21.56 6.85
N ASN A 261 -0.28 -21.02 8.02
CA ASN A 261 -0.30 -21.80 9.26
C ASN A 261 -1.70 -22.34 9.53
N THR A 262 -2.02 -23.48 8.93
CA THR A 262 -3.35 -24.10 9.05
C THR A 262 -3.64 -24.70 10.42
N THR A 263 -2.62 -24.87 11.28
CA THR A 263 -2.81 -25.27 12.66
C THR A 263 -3.40 -24.14 13.49
N LYS A 264 -2.87 -22.94 13.30
CA LYS A 264 -3.38 -21.72 13.99
C LYS A 264 -4.66 -21.20 13.35
N HIS A 265 -4.70 -21.21 12.01
CA HIS A 265 -5.81 -20.66 11.21
C HIS A 265 -6.20 -21.67 10.13
N PRO A 266 -7.22 -22.51 10.34
CA PRO A 266 -7.58 -23.59 9.41
C PRO A 266 -7.79 -23.14 7.96
N ASN A 267 -8.21 -21.90 7.75
CA ASN A 267 -8.43 -21.30 6.42
C ASN A 267 -7.26 -20.47 5.90
N ALA A 268 -6.09 -20.50 6.55
CA ALA A 268 -4.93 -19.71 6.14
C ALA A 268 -4.50 -19.97 4.68
N TYR A 269 -4.77 -21.16 4.15
CA TYR A 269 -4.51 -21.52 2.74
C TYR A 269 -5.36 -20.73 1.72
N MET A 270 -6.42 -20.04 2.18
CA MET A 270 -7.29 -19.21 1.35
C MET A 270 -6.80 -17.75 1.29
N CYS A 271 -5.78 -17.40 2.07
CA CYS A 271 -5.14 -16.10 2.02
C CYS A 271 -4.26 -16.00 0.75
N ASP A 272 -4.34 -14.87 0.06
CA ASP A 272 -3.49 -14.59 -1.11
C ASP A 272 -2.04 -14.32 -0.72
N GLY A 273 -1.78 -14.11 0.56
CA GLY A 273 -0.46 -13.82 1.09
C GLY A 273 -0.26 -12.37 1.52
N PHE A 274 1.00 -11.94 1.62
CA PHE A 274 1.33 -10.60 2.05
C PHE A 274 1.25 -9.59 0.90
N SER A 275 0.65 -8.44 1.21
CA SER A 275 0.60 -7.26 0.34
C SER A 275 0.92 -6.00 1.16
N GLU A 276 0.80 -4.84 0.58
CA GLU A 276 0.89 -3.52 1.24
C GLU A 276 1.78 -3.53 2.49
N THR A 277 3.08 -3.43 2.29
CA THR A 277 4.09 -3.52 3.33
C THR A 277 4.61 -2.15 3.73
N ALA A 278 4.96 -1.97 5.00
CA ALA A 278 5.71 -0.82 5.49
C ALA A 278 6.94 -1.30 6.25
N LEU A 279 8.04 -0.59 6.13
CA LEU A 279 9.26 -0.87 6.88
C LEU A 279 9.72 0.35 7.67
N GLU A 280 10.45 0.11 8.77
CA GLU A 280 11.13 1.14 9.54
C GLU A 280 12.38 0.58 10.21
N PHE A 281 13.39 1.44 10.41
CA PHE A 281 14.61 1.12 11.13
C PHE A 281 14.49 1.50 12.60
N MET A 282 14.87 0.56 13.47
CA MET A 282 14.85 0.76 14.92
C MET A 282 16.19 1.30 15.43
N ASP A 283 16.22 1.74 16.70
CA ASP A 283 17.43 2.34 17.30
C ASP A 283 18.60 1.38 17.42
N ASP A 284 18.32 0.09 17.59
CA ASP A 284 19.32 -0.96 17.63
C ASP A 284 19.88 -1.33 16.24
N GLY A 285 19.43 -0.66 15.18
CA GLY A 285 19.77 -0.94 13.79
C GLY A 285 19.01 -2.10 13.17
N SER A 286 18.07 -2.71 13.89
CA SER A 286 17.16 -3.70 13.32
C SER A 286 16.12 -3.03 12.43
N MET A 287 15.49 -3.85 11.59
CA MET A 287 14.41 -3.45 10.72
C MET A 287 13.12 -4.14 11.14
N ILE A 288 12.03 -3.42 11.19
CA ILE A 288 10.69 -3.99 11.33
C ILE A 288 9.89 -3.78 10.05
N VAL A 289 9.05 -4.75 9.73
CA VAL A 289 8.17 -4.71 8.56
C VAL A 289 6.77 -5.07 8.99
N LEU A 290 5.81 -4.20 8.69
CA LEU A 290 4.39 -4.51 8.80
C LEU A 290 3.88 -5.08 7.48
N LEU A 291 3.05 -6.12 7.56
CA LEU A 291 2.62 -6.96 6.46
C LEU A 291 1.09 -7.08 6.51
N ARG A 292 0.40 -6.57 5.49
CA ARG A 292 -1.02 -6.87 5.33
C ARG A 292 -1.17 -8.29 4.80
N ALA A 293 -1.97 -9.13 5.48
CA ALA A 293 -2.42 -10.39 4.90
C ALA A 293 -3.69 -10.13 4.06
N THR A 294 -3.59 -10.38 2.77
CA THR A 294 -4.70 -10.17 1.83
C THR A 294 -5.51 -11.46 1.71
N SER A 295 -6.82 -11.36 1.90
CA SER A 295 -7.75 -12.47 1.69
C SER A 295 -8.81 -12.09 0.68
N VAL A 296 -9.17 -13.02 -0.19
CA VAL A 296 -10.34 -12.91 -1.07
C VAL A 296 -11.65 -13.10 -0.33
N PHE A 297 -11.60 -13.62 0.90
CA PHE A 297 -12.77 -13.83 1.76
C PHE A 297 -12.75 -12.83 2.90
N LEU A 298 -13.56 -11.82 2.75
CA LEU A 298 -13.74 -10.82 3.78
C LEU A 298 -14.67 -11.36 4.85
N GLY A 299 -14.33 -11.12 6.11
CA GLY A 299 -15.15 -11.49 7.25
C GLY A 299 -14.60 -12.58 8.14
N ALA A 300 -13.52 -13.25 7.76
CA ALA A 300 -12.76 -14.08 8.68
C ALA A 300 -11.58 -13.27 9.24
N PRO A 301 -11.56 -12.96 10.54
CA PRO A 301 -10.54 -12.10 11.14
C PRO A 301 -9.14 -12.62 10.93
N GLU A 302 -8.97 -13.90 11.02
CA GLU A 302 -7.69 -14.58 10.82
C GLU A 302 -7.11 -14.45 9.41
N TRP A 303 -7.90 -14.00 8.43
CA TRP A 303 -7.44 -13.80 7.05
C TRP A 303 -7.06 -12.36 6.76
N ASN A 304 -7.54 -11.45 7.60
CA ASN A 304 -7.28 -10.02 7.46
C ASN A 304 -6.33 -9.48 8.52
N SER A 305 -5.73 -10.37 9.31
CA SER A 305 -4.73 -9.98 10.31
C SER A 305 -3.57 -9.24 9.65
N MET A 306 -3.08 -8.26 10.35
CA MET A 306 -1.81 -7.61 10.01
C MET A 306 -0.69 -8.28 10.80
N TYR A 307 0.42 -8.52 10.13
CA TYR A 307 1.58 -9.18 10.72
C TYR A 307 2.75 -8.23 10.81
N TYR A 308 3.70 -8.56 11.65
CA TYR A 308 5.01 -7.95 11.64
C TYR A 308 6.11 -9.00 11.59
N ALA A 309 7.24 -8.62 10.99
CA ALA A 309 8.47 -9.39 11.00
C ALA A 309 9.65 -8.48 11.31
N ARG A 310 10.71 -9.02 11.89
CA ARG A 310 11.89 -8.27 12.29
C ARG A 310 13.15 -8.89 11.68
N SER A 311 14.05 -8.04 11.21
CA SER A 311 15.40 -8.41 10.78
C SER A 311 16.46 -7.76 11.67
N THR A 312 17.49 -8.51 12.04
CA THR A 312 18.66 -8.05 12.80
C THR A 312 19.95 -8.16 12.01
N ASP A 313 19.88 -8.54 10.75
CA ASP A 313 21.02 -8.82 9.87
C ASP A 313 21.04 -7.94 8.61
N GLY A 314 20.41 -6.76 8.72
CA GLY A 314 20.35 -5.80 7.62
C GLY A 314 19.38 -6.19 6.50
N GLY A 315 18.25 -6.82 6.85
CA GLY A 315 17.20 -7.16 5.92
C GLY A 315 17.40 -8.45 5.12
N LYS A 316 18.42 -9.24 5.43
CA LYS A 316 18.72 -10.51 4.72
C LYS A 316 17.79 -11.63 5.13
N THR A 317 17.53 -11.74 6.45
CA THR A 317 16.57 -12.69 7.00
C THR A 317 15.61 -12.02 7.95
N PHE A 318 14.43 -12.59 8.11
CA PHE A 318 13.37 -12.09 8.96
C PHE A 318 12.90 -13.16 9.93
N SER A 319 12.43 -12.73 11.10
CA SER A 319 11.71 -13.60 12.02
C SER A 319 10.46 -14.18 11.35
N GLU A 320 9.96 -15.29 11.89
CA GLU A 320 8.62 -15.74 11.52
C GLU A 320 7.61 -14.60 11.74
N PRO A 321 6.74 -14.28 10.74
CA PRO A 321 5.74 -13.24 10.89
C PRO A 321 4.79 -13.52 12.05
N GLN A 322 4.59 -12.54 12.91
CA GLN A 322 3.69 -12.61 14.05
C GLN A 322 2.51 -11.66 13.86
N GLU A 323 1.35 -12.01 14.39
CA GLU A 323 0.18 -11.14 14.34
C GLU A 323 0.47 -9.84 15.10
N PHE A 324 0.32 -8.72 14.41
CA PHE A 324 0.45 -7.37 14.96
C PHE A 324 -0.91 -6.83 15.44
N ASP A 325 -1.93 -7.05 14.64
CA ASP A 325 -3.33 -6.79 14.99
C ASP A 325 -4.23 -7.76 14.20
N LYS A 326 -5.42 -8.01 14.73
CA LYS A 326 -6.41 -8.92 14.13
C LYS A 326 -6.95 -8.43 12.79
N CYS A 327 -6.68 -7.19 12.43
CA CYS A 327 -7.04 -6.60 11.14
C CYS A 327 -6.08 -5.47 10.80
N GLY A 328 -6.06 -5.08 9.55
CA GLY A 328 -5.30 -3.93 9.11
C GLY A 328 -5.04 -3.94 7.61
N VAL A 329 -5.09 -2.76 7.01
CA VAL A 329 -4.69 -2.52 5.63
C VAL A 329 -3.82 -1.29 5.56
N LEU A 330 -3.02 -1.22 4.52
CA LEU A 330 -2.20 -0.08 4.15
C LEU A 330 -1.40 0.47 5.32
N PRO A 331 -0.61 -0.38 6.02
CA PRO A 331 0.15 0.06 7.17
C PRO A 331 1.16 1.14 6.79
N ASN A 332 1.40 2.04 7.73
CA ASN A 332 2.51 2.98 7.70
C ASN A 332 3.30 2.83 8.99
N LEU A 333 4.62 2.91 8.89
CA LEU A 333 5.54 3.02 10.01
C LEU A 333 6.26 4.35 9.92
N LEU A 334 6.48 4.99 11.04
CA LEU A 334 7.19 6.27 11.11
C LEU A 334 7.93 6.39 12.43
N LYS A 335 9.24 6.43 12.37
CA LYS A 335 10.07 6.79 13.51
C LYS A 335 10.22 8.29 13.61
N LEU A 336 9.93 8.85 14.77
CA LEU A 336 10.10 10.25 15.11
C LEU A 336 11.47 10.51 15.75
N ASP A 337 11.97 11.73 15.65
CA ASP A 337 13.26 12.12 16.23
C ASP A 337 13.28 12.00 17.76
N CYS A 338 12.13 12.01 18.42
CA CYS A 338 12.01 11.74 19.86
C CYS A 338 12.21 10.26 20.24
N GLY A 339 12.53 9.38 19.28
CA GLY A 339 12.78 7.95 19.51
C GLY A 339 11.51 7.08 19.52
N VAL A 340 10.33 7.66 19.35
CA VAL A 340 9.07 6.91 19.29
C VAL A 340 8.77 6.51 17.85
N THR A 341 8.42 5.24 17.64
CA THR A 341 7.91 4.74 16.36
C THR A 341 6.40 4.65 16.40
N LEU A 342 5.75 5.22 15.40
CA LEU A 342 4.31 5.17 15.19
C LEU A 342 3.98 4.14 14.09
N ALA A 343 2.89 3.40 14.27
CA ALA A 343 2.25 2.59 13.25
C ALA A 343 0.83 3.12 13.02
N ALA A 344 0.48 3.44 11.77
CA ALA A 344 -0.87 3.81 11.40
C ALA A 344 -1.42 2.82 10.37
N TYR A 345 -2.67 2.43 10.51
CA TYR A 345 -3.34 1.46 9.64
C TYR A 345 -4.85 1.60 9.73
N GLY A 346 -5.54 0.98 8.81
CA GLY A 346 -7.01 1.05 8.78
C GLY A 346 -7.68 -0.30 8.63
N ARG A 347 -8.99 -0.22 8.49
CA ARG A 347 -9.98 -1.26 8.25
C ARG A 347 -10.18 -2.23 9.43
N PRO A 348 -11.39 -2.12 10.09
CA PRO A 348 -12.54 -1.31 9.61
C PRO A 348 -12.49 0.18 9.97
N GLY A 349 -11.79 0.60 10.96
CA GLY A 349 -11.58 2.00 11.34
C GLY A 349 -10.20 2.50 10.96
N ILE A 350 -9.74 3.54 11.66
CA ILE A 350 -8.38 4.06 11.55
C ILE A 350 -7.74 3.99 12.94
N TYR A 351 -6.54 3.43 13.00
CA TYR A 351 -5.85 3.14 14.24
C TYR A 351 -4.43 3.65 14.20
N VAL A 352 -3.93 4.02 15.37
CA VAL A 352 -2.53 4.37 15.59
C VAL A 352 -2.02 3.57 16.79
N ARG A 353 -0.88 2.93 16.64
CA ARG A 353 -0.10 2.36 17.74
C ARG A 353 1.24 3.07 17.84
N ALA A 354 1.84 3.01 19.00
CA ALA A 354 3.15 3.60 19.23
C ALA A 354 4.03 2.66 20.02
N THR A 355 5.33 2.78 19.84
CA THR A 355 6.32 2.12 20.68
C THR A 355 7.49 3.05 20.95
N SER A 356 8.00 3.02 22.18
CA SER A 356 9.30 3.56 22.57
C SER A 356 10.35 2.47 22.79
N ASP A 357 9.99 1.21 22.52
CA ASP A 357 10.92 0.11 22.56
C ASP A 357 11.94 0.25 21.41
N PRO A 358 13.25 0.34 21.71
CA PRO A 358 14.29 0.50 20.70
C PRO A 358 14.39 -0.71 19.74
N HIS A 359 13.76 -1.81 20.06
CA HIS A 359 13.72 -3.03 19.26
C HIS A 359 12.44 -3.16 18.43
N GLY A 360 11.40 -2.35 18.71
CA GLY A 360 10.12 -2.38 18.02
C GLY A 360 9.29 -3.65 18.26
N VAL A 361 9.44 -4.28 19.42
CA VAL A 361 8.74 -5.51 19.80
C VAL A 361 7.51 -5.21 20.65
N ASP A 362 7.66 -4.33 21.65
CA ASP A 362 6.60 -3.97 22.59
C ASP A 362 5.84 -2.73 22.09
N TRP A 363 4.58 -2.91 21.76
CA TRP A 363 3.72 -1.85 21.24
C TRP A 363 2.57 -1.56 22.20
N GLU A 364 2.31 -0.28 22.42
CA GLU A 364 1.09 0.17 23.12
C GLU A 364 -0.18 -0.33 22.42
N ASP A 365 -1.28 -0.39 23.15
CA ASP A 365 -2.58 -0.73 22.56
C ASP A 365 -2.99 0.26 21.45
N PRO A 366 -3.75 -0.19 20.45
CA PRO A 366 -4.19 0.68 19.36
C PRO A 366 -5.13 1.78 19.87
N ILE A 367 -4.83 3.01 19.48
CA ILE A 367 -5.70 4.17 19.67
C ILE A 367 -6.61 4.27 18.44
N GLU A 368 -7.91 4.25 18.65
CA GLU A 368 -8.89 4.44 17.61
C GLU A 368 -8.98 5.93 17.26
N VAL A 369 -8.63 6.28 16.01
CA VAL A 369 -8.67 7.65 15.48
C VAL A 369 -10.04 7.93 14.85
N MET A 370 -10.56 6.94 14.16
CA MET A 370 -11.88 6.95 13.56
C MET A 370 -12.52 5.58 13.82
N THR A 371 -13.69 5.60 14.43
CA THR A 371 -14.46 4.40 14.66
C THR A 371 -14.91 3.81 13.33
N GLY A 372 -14.51 2.56 13.08
CA GLY A 372 -15.12 1.75 12.04
C GLY A 372 -16.52 1.34 12.43
N GLU A 373 -17.21 0.64 11.55
CA GLU A 373 -18.35 -0.15 11.95
C GLU A 373 -17.89 -1.18 12.99
N ASP A 374 -18.81 -1.60 13.86
CA ASP A 374 -18.52 -2.53 14.94
C ASP A 374 -17.62 -3.70 14.47
N ARG A 375 -16.38 -3.74 14.95
CA ARG A 375 -15.40 -4.79 14.61
C ARG A 375 -15.95 -6.18 14.91
N SER A 376 -16.80 -6.31 15.92
CA SER A 376 -17.38 -7.60 16.29
C SER A 376 -18.34 -8.11 15.22
N SER A 377 -19.13 -7.25 14.61
CA SER A 377 -20.07 -7.63 13.55
C SER A 377 -19.35 -8.02 12.26
N LEU A 378 -18.24 -7.35 11.95
CA LEU A 378 -17.41 -7.68 10.79
C LEU A 378 -16.71 -9.03 10.93
N MET A 379 -16.38 -9.41 12.14
CA MET A 379 -15.67 -10.64 12.45
C MET A 379 -16.59 -11.87 12.51
N ASN A 380 -17.86 -11.68 12.84
CA ASN A 380 -18.80 -12.77 13.12
C ASN A 380 -19.88 -12.96 12.05
N ASP A 381 -20.13 -11.99 11.20
CA ASP A 381 -21.16 -12.07 10.17
C ASP A 381 -20.65 -11.44 8.86
N PRO A 382 -20.03 -12.23 7.98
CA PRO A 382 -19.61 -11.75 6.68
C PRO A 382 -20.83 -11.19 5.94
N PRO A 383 -20.73 -10.03 5.28
CA PRO A 383 -21.86 -9.40 4.64
C PRO A 383 -22.40 -10.28 3.52
N LYS A 384 -23.67 -10.57 3.61
CA LYS A 384 -24.45 -11.24 2.56
C LYS A 384 -24.80 -10.30 1.38
N ARG A 385 -24.19 -9.10 1.32
CA ARG A 385 -24.57 -8.08 0.34
C ARG A 385 -23.59 -8.03 -0.81
N PRO A 386 -24.09 -8.01 -2.06
CA PRO A 386 -23.25 -7.86 -3.25
C PRO A 386 -22.57 -6.49 -3.34
N ASN A 387 -23.07 -5.49 -2.62
CA ASN A 387 -22.50 -4.15 -2.54
C ASN A 387 -21.81 -4.00 -1.18
N PHE A 388 -20.58 -4.18 -1.19
CA PHE A 388 -19.57 -4.13 -0.21
C PHE A 388 -19.66 -2.95 0.78
N HIS A 389 -20.24 -3.16 1.93
CA HIS A 389 -20.43 -2.13 2.94
C HIS A 389 -19.72 -2.42 4.28
N GLN A 390 -18.80 -3.40 4.31
CA GLN A 390 -18.04 -3.72 5.51
C GLN A 390 -17.23 -2.53 6.01
N TRP A 391 -16.88 -1.62 5.10
CA TRP A 391 -16.10 -0.43 5.39
C TRP A 391 -16.80 0.81 4.82
N ALA A 392 -18.11 0.84 4.99
CA ALA A 392 -18.93 1.93 4.46
C ALA A 392 -18.43 3.31 4.85
N GLY A 393 -17.84 3.43 6.04
CA GLY A 393 -17.34 4.68 6.57
C GLY A 393 -16.03 5.18 5.97
N SER A 394 -15.22 4.34 5.33
CA SER A 394 -13.91 4.74 4.81
C SER A 394 -13.30 3.66 3.90
N CYS A 395 -12.41 4.04 2.99
CA CYS A 395 -11.48 3.10 2.35
C CYS A 395 -10.42 2.59 3.32
N CYS A 396 -10.26 3.26 4.47
CA CYS A 396 -9.30 2.93 5.52
C CYS A 396 -7.83 3.02 5.07
N ASN A 397 -7.58 3.68 3.95
CA ASN A 397 -6.23 3.97 3.49
C ASN A 397 -5.67 5.15 4.28
N VAL A 398 -4.47 5.02 4.79
CA VAL A 398 -3.83 6.05 5.60
C VAL A 398 -2.47 6.42 5.04
N ASP A 399 -2.02 7.64 5.34
CA ASP A 399 -0.62 8.04 5.20
C ASP A 399 -0.17 8.82 6.43
N LEU A 400 1.10 8.66 6.81
CA LEU A 400 1.70 9.21 8.02
C LEU A 400 3.05 9.82 7.69
N LYS A 401 3.24 11.11 8.02
CA LYS A 401 4.50 11.82 7.79
C LYS A 401 4.91 12.65 9.01
N PRO A 402 6.22 12.85 9.22
CA PRO A 402 6.70 13.70 10.32
C PRO A 402 6.46 15.19 9.99
N ILE A 403 6.05 15.96 11.00
CA ILE A 403 5.91 17.42 10.93
C ILE A 403 6.73 18.14 12.00
N GLY A 404 7.31 17.41 12.92
CA GLY A 404 8.20 17.89 13.97
C GLY A 404 8.90 16.73 14.67
N PRO A 405 9.84 17.01 15.59
CA PRO A 405 10.63 15.97 16.27
C PRO A 405 9.79 14.94 17.03
N ASN A 406 8.65 15.34 17.57
CA ASN A 406 7.71 14.51 18.32
C ASN A 406 6.28 14.59 17.74
N GLN A 407 6.16 15.00 16.48
CA GLN A 407 4.86 15.23 15.85
C GLN A 407 4.79 14.59 14.48
N ALA A 408 3.64 14.02 14.17
CA ALA A 408 3.29 13.49 12.86
C ALA A 408 1.92 14.03 12.41
N ILE A 409 1.70 14.00 11.09
CA ILE A 409 0.39 14.22 10.47
C ILE A 409 -0.09 12.92 9.86
N LEU A 410 -1.32 12.56 10.17
CA LEU A 410 -2.04 11.40 9.65
C LEU A 410 -3.12 11.88 8.68
N ALA A 411 -3.16 11.32 7.46
CA ALA A 411 -4.23 11.53 6.50
C ALA A 411 -5.05 10.25 6.31
N TYR A 412 -6.36 10.40 6.18
CA TYR A 412 -7.29 9.29 5.96
C TYR A 412 -8.60 9.79 5.32
N SER A 413 -9.45 8.86 4.85
CA SER A 413 -10.78 9.19 4.33
C SER A 413 -11.88 8.91 5.36
N ASP A 414 -12.91 9.76 5.37
CA ASP A 414 -14.19 9.53 6.04
C ASP A 414 -15.31 9.77 5.01
N PHE A 415 -16.14 8.75 4.76
CA PHE A 415 -17.20 8.81 3.75
C PHE A 415 -18.51 9.41 4.28
N TYR A 416 -18.62 9.57 5.60
CA TYR A 416 -19.82 10.11 6.26
C TYR A 416 -19.55 11.43 6.97
N TYR A 417 -18.54 12.16 6.54
CA TYR A 417 -18.23 13.45 7.14
C TYR A 417 -19.25 14.52 6.75
N PRO A 418 -19.73 15.37 7.67
CA PRO A 418 -20.72 16.42 7.37
C PRO A 418 -20.23 17.39 6.31
N ASP A 419 -21.13 17.87 5.44
CA ASP A 419 -20.84 18.96 4.52
C ASP A 419 -20.47 20.25 5.27
N GLN A 420 -19.22 20.68 5.11
CA GLN A 420 -18.69 21.88 5.76
C GLN A 420 -19.10 23.18 5.02
N SER A 421 -19.63 23.08 3.82
CA SER A 421 -20.10 24.26 3.06
C SER A 421 -21.38 24.86 3.62
N GLY A 422 -22.13 24.09 4.41
CA GLY A 422 -23.46 24.45 4.90
C GLY A 422 -24.55 24.51 3.82
N LYS A 423 -24.23 24.08 2.58
CA LYS A 423 -25.16 24.09 1.46
C LYS A 423 -26.10 22.91 1.43
N THR A 424 -25.69 21.80 2.02
CA THR A 424 -26.45 20.55 2.09
C THR A 424 -26.36 19.97 3.49
N ASN A 425 -27.28 19.06 3.83
CA ASN A 425 -27.17 18.26 5.06
C ASN A 425 -26.59 16.84 4.77
N LYS A 426 -25.99 16.67 3.59
CA LYS A 426 -25.44 15.37 3.17
C LYS A 426 -24.14 15.05 3.91
N LYS A 427 -23.84 13.77 3.95
CA LYS A 427 -22.53 13.26 4.32
C LYS A 427 -21.69 13.16 3.05
N LEU A 428 -20.48 13.69 3.09
CA LEU A 428 -19.59 13.75 1.93
C LEU A 428 -18.36 12.90 2.16
N LYS A 429 -17.90 12.22 1.13
CA LYS A 429 -16.59 11.54 1.14
C LYS A 429 -15.51 12.59 1.29
N THR A 430 -14.78 12.53 2.37
CA THR A 430 -13.88 13.59 2.80
C THR A 430 -12.52 13.04 3.11
N ILE A 431 -11.46 13.71 2.68
CA ILE A 431 -10.11 13.48 3.18
C ILE A 431 -9.87 14.40 4.37
N LEU A 432 -9.42 13.80 5.44
CA LEU A 432 -9.14 14.44 6.71
C LEU A 432 -7.67 14.29 7.10
N THR A 433 -7.18 15.22 7.88
CA THR A 433 -5.90 15.08 8.59
C THR A 433 -6.06 15.30 10.07
N ARG A 434 -5.19 14.66 10.86
CA ARG A 434 -5.02 14.90 12.29
C ARG A 434 -3.54 14.98 12.63
N MET A 435 -3.19 15.84 13.55
CA MET A 435 -1.85 15.88 14.13
C MET A 435 -1.77 14.90 15.29
N ILE A 436 -0.68 14.13 15.33
CA ILE A 436 -0.32 13.23 16.41
C ILE A 436 0.87 13.83 17.14
N THR A 437 0.78 14.02 18.42
CA THR A 437 1.86 14.54 19.27
C THR A 437 2.21 13.52 20.34
N VAL A 438 3.49 13.22 20.48
CA VAL A 438 4.06 12.36 21.51
C VAL A 438 4.51 13.24 22.69
N GLU A 439 4.02 12.93 23.92
CA GLU A 439 4.37 13.61 25.17
C GLU A 439 5.03 12.68 26.18
#